data_5ad3f797ab61d8fb0faed8b0be887827
#
_entry.id   5ad3f797ab61d8fb0faed8b0be887827
#
_cell.length_a   1.000
_cell.length_b   1.000
_cell.length_c   1.000
_cell.angle_alpha   90.00
_cell.angle_beta   90.00
_cell.angle_gamma   90.00
#
_symmetry.space_group_name_H-M   'P 1'
#
loop_
_entity.id
_entity.type
_entity.pdbx_description
1 polymer ?
#
loop_
_entity_poly.entity_id
_entity_poly.type
_entity_poly.pdbx_seq_one_letter_code
_entity_poly.pdbx_strand_id
1 'polypeptide(L)'
;RLPAVIAAGTTEGAALLDEPDTVPDEPSYLNGMYFDEIYHARTAYEFLHTMSVYEWTHPPLGKILIMLGVVLFGMKPFGWRVVPALFGAAMLPVFFTLAKRLFRRRDLAFLAAALLALDTMHFTQTRIATVDVFILFFILLMVLFMTDYIQMDYMKEPLKKLFLPLGACGVSFGLGVASKWTGLYAGAGLAVMFFAHMIRTGIACRKDTAARREFWRRTWATVGFCCVFFLAIPALIYYLSYIPFFRYEATKPNGVGSIALVLQQQESMYHYPPDLTATHTCQSAWYEWPFTSRSVWFYFRSLGENRVSSISSTGSPALWWVSAVGAILLAVEALFRRTKKESAHWKQAGYILLIAIAANYLPWTLVPRCTFQYHFFTTFPFVVLAAILFLQHMEESGEVSGRVKWIWLSVAAAYFILMYPAASGLPMPRLYAQFLEYVLPCGQLFFGAV
;
A
#
# COMPACT_ATOMS: atom_id res chain seq x y z
N ARG A 1 28.07 5.03 31.47
CA ARG A 1 29.27 4.17 31.22
C ARG A 1 30.24 4.83 30.23
N LEU A 2 29.78 5.57 29.22
CA LEU A 2 30.60 6.27 28.22
C LEU A 2 31.62 7.22 28.83
N PRO A 3 31.24 8.13 29.79
CA PRO A 3 32.18 9.04 30.42
C PRO A 3 33.32 8.33 31.18
N ALA A 4 33.05 7.19 31.82
CA ALA A 4 34.06 6.43 32.55
C ALA A 4 35.05 5.71 31.63
N VAL A 5 34.59 5.22 30.48
CA VAL A 5 35.43 4.56 29.46
C VAL A 5 36.34 5.60 28.77
N ILE A 6 35.81 6.77 28.46
CA ILE A 6 36.58 7.90 27.89
C ILE A 6 37.64 8.38 28.88
N ALA A 7 37.30 8.52 30.17
CA ALA A 7 38.23 8.93 31.22
C ALA A 7 39.35 7.89 31.49
N ALA A 8 39.09 6.61 31.20
CA ALA A 8 40.08 5.55 31.37
C ALA A 8 41.14 5.47 30.22
N GLY A 9 41.01 6.25 29.14
CA GLY A 9 41.98 6.32 28.03
C GLY A 9 42.24 4.98 27.35
N THR A 10 41.24 4.04 27.35
CA THR A 10 41.37 2.73 26.75
C THR A 10 41.21 2.78 25.23
N THR A 11 41.88 1.89 24.51
CA THR A 11 41.72 1.72 23.05
C THR A 11 40.26 1.43 22.67
N GLU A 12 39.49 0.77 23.54
CA GLU A 12 38.03 0.56 23.39
C GLU A 12 37.22 1.87 23.47
N GLY A 13 37.65 2.84 24.31
CA GLY A 13 37.02 4.15 24.37
C GLY A 13 37.30 5.01 23.14
N ALA A 14 38.49 4.90 22.56
CA ALA A 14 38.84 5.54 21.31
C ALA A 14 38.03 4.95 20.13
N ALA A 15 37.85 3.64 20.07
CA ALA A 15 37.06 2.95 19.05
C ALA A 15 35.55 3.29 19.13
N LEU A 16 35.04 3.66 20.32
CA LEU A 16 33.66 4.15 20.50
C LEU A 16 33.46 5.59 20.03
N LEU A 17 34.53 6.39 19.96
CA LEU A 17 34.50 7.78 19.49
C LEU A 17 34.83 7.88 18.00
N ASP A 18 35.67 6.98 17.54
CA ASP A 18 36.05 6.82 16.14
C ASP A 18 35.36 5.57 15.61
N GLU A 19 34.27 5.73 14.88
CA GLU A 19 33.49 4.65 14.27
C GLU A 19 33.90 4.41 12.80
N PRO A 20 35.20 4.28 12.45
CA PRO A 20 35.66 4.24 11.07
C PRO A 20 35.12 3.03 10.31
N ASP A 21 34.84 1.90 11.03
CA ASP A 21 34.37 0.66 10.42
C ASP A 21 32.84 0.59 10.32
N THR A 22 32.10 1.48 10.99
CA THR A 22 30.62 1.47 11.01
C THR A 22 30.01 2.53 10.12
N VAL A 23 30.73 3.63 9.84
CA VAL A 23 30.30 4.68 8.92
C VAL A 23 31.08 4.53 7.61
N PRO A 24 30.40 4.21 6.48
CA PRO A 24 31.09 4.12 5.20
C PRO A 24 31.73 5.47 4.83
N ASP A 25 32.95 5.45 4.26
CA ASP A 25 33.63 6.66 3.74
C ASP A 25 32.76 7.47 2.80
N GLU A 26 31.94 6.75 2.02
CA GLU A 26 30.95 7.35 1.12
C GLU A 26 29.53 6.80 1.41
N PRO A 27 28.77 7.43 2.32
CA PRO A 27 27.40 7.02 2.60
C PRO A 27 26.52 7.12 1.37
N SER A 28 25.77 6.06 1.08
CA SER A 28 24.84 5.99 -0.04
C SER A 28 23.65 5.08 0.27
N TYR A 29 22.63 5.09 -0.58
CA TYR A 29 21.52 4.15 -0.45
C TYR A 29 21.95 2.67 -0.57
N LEU A 30 23.15 2.39 -1.10
CA LEU A 30 23.68 1.03 -1.24
C LEU A 30 24.23 0.46 0.06
N ASN A 31 24.73 1.31 0.95
CA ASN A 31 25.39 0.93 2.20
C ASN A 31 24.73 1.49 3.46
N GLY A 32 23.74 2.38 3.32
CA GLY A 32 23.01 3.01 4.42
C GLY A 32 21.51 2.99 4.25
N MET A 33 20.82 3.51 5.24
CA MET A 33 19.38 3.77 5.22
C MET A 33 19.10 5.11 4.54
N TYR A 34 17.94 5.22 3.92
CA TYR A 34 17.44 6.47 3.37
C TYR A 34 15.95 6.61 3.65
N PHE A 35 15.46 7.85 3.71
CA PHE A 35 14.07 8.19 3.97
C PHE A 35 13.54 7.46 5.23
N ASP A 36 12.32 6.94 5.22
CA ASP A 36 11.68 6.31 6.37
C ASP A 36 12.28 4.96 6.80
N GLU A 37 13.27 4.42 6.06
CA GLU A 37 14.00 3.22 6.51
C GLU A 37 14.64 3.41 7.89
N ILE A 38 15.11 4.64 8.18
CA ILE A 38 15.72 4.96 9.48
C ILE A 38 14.79 4.68 10.66
N TYR A 39 13.48 4.78 10.44
CA TYR A 39 12.48 4.49 11.46
C TYR A 39 12.12 3.00 11.49
N HIS A 40 11.79 2.43 10.35
CA HIS A 40 11.23 1.08 10.30
C HIS A 40 12.27 -0.02 10.39
N ALA A 41 13.42 0.11 9.71
CA ALA A 41 14.51 -0.87 9.82
C ALA A 41 15.19 -0.81 11.19
N ARG A 42 15.33 0.40 11.76
CA ARG A 42 15.78 0.60 13.14
C ARG A 42 14.84 -0.11 14.13
N THR A 43 13.53 0.10 14.01
CA THR A 43 12.57 -0.56 14.89
C THR A 43 12.56 -2.08 14.73
N ALA A 44 12.79 -2.59 13.51
CA ALA A 44 12.97 -4.03 13.30
C ALA A 44 14.18 -4.58 14.09
N TYR A 45 15.27 -3.83 14.13
CA TYR A 45 16.45 -4.17 14.96
C TYR A 45 16.15 -4.08 16.46
N GLU A 46 15.46 -3.02 16.89
CA GLU A 46 15.03 -2.82 18.29
C GLU A 46 14.14 -3.98 18.76
N PHE A 47 13.20 -4.44 17.93
CA PHE A 47 12.36 -5.62 18.21
C PHE A 47 13.19 -6.89 18.38
N LEU A 48 14.17 -7.11 17.51
CA LEU A 48 15.03 -8.29 17.57
C LEU A 48 15.83 -8.35 18.87
N HIS A 49 16.35 -7.21 19.31
CA HIS A 49 17.23 -7.11 20.48
C HIS A 49 16.50 -6.71 21.77
N THR A 50 15.17 -6.68 21.77
CA THR A 50 14.35 -6.34 22.95
C THR A 50 14.74 -4.98 23.53
N MET A 51 14.87 -3.96 22.65
CA MET A 51 15.24 -2.60 22.99
C MET A 51 14.01 -1.69 23.08
N SER A 52 14.18 -0.47 23.60
CA SER A 52 13.16 0.56 23.58
C SER A 52 12.83 0.94 22.13
N VAL A 53 11.54 0.96 21.81
CA VAL A 53 11.07 1.24 20.45
C VAL A 53 11.04 2.75 20.20
N TYR A 54 11.77 3.17 19.18
CA TYR A 54 11.83 4.58 18.77
C TYR A 54 10.60 4.98 17.94
N GLU A 55 10.24 4.18 16.92
CA GLU A 55 9.09 4.47 16.07
C GLU A 55 7.91 3.60 16.48
N TRP A 56 6.90 4.21 17.09
CA TRP A 56 5.69 3.60 17.63
C TRP A 56 4.40 4.10 16.93
N THR A 57 4.49 5.00 15.94
CA THR A 57 3.35 5.67 15.30
C THR A 57 2.55 4.78 14.36
N HIS A 58 3.04 3.58 14.07
CA HIS A 58 2.35 2.57 13.25
C HIS A 58 2.27 1.24 14.01
N PRO A 59 1.22 0.42 13.78
CA PRO A 59 1.14 -0.94 14.32
C PRO A 59 2.37 -1.79 13.95
N PRO A 60 2.72 -2.79 14.79
CA PRO A 60 4.02 -3.43 14.71
C PRO A 60 4.26 -4.38 13.54
N LEU A 61 3.19 -4.99 12.95
CA LEU A 61 3.35 -6.13 12.01
C LEU A 61 4.23 -5.80 10.80
N GLY A 62 4.07 -4.60 10.21
CA GLY A 62 4.92 -4.21 9.06
C GLY A 62 6.40 -4.22 9.41
N LYS A 63 6.76 -3.75 10.61
CA LYS A 63 8.13 -3.76 11.13
C LYS A 63 8.63 -5.15 11.49
N ILE A 64 7.73 -6.03 11.97
CA ILE A 64 8.03 -7.46 12.19
C ILE A 64 8.34 -8.17 10.86
N LEU A 65 7.62 -7.83 9.79
CA LEU A 65 7.91 -8.38 8.46
C LEU A 65 9.30 -7.92 7.96
N ILE A 66 9.67 -6.66 8.18
CA ILE A 66 11.03 -6.17 7.89
C ILE A 66 12.06 -6.93 8.74
N MET A 67 11.77 -7.14 10.04
CA MET A 67 12.65 -7.87 10.96
C MET A 67 12.97 -9.29 10.47
N LEU A 68 12.05 -10.00 9.79
CA LEU A 68 12.34 -11.32 9.22
C LEU A 68 13.50 -11.27 8.24
N GLY A 69 13.58 -10.26 7.39
CA GLY A 69 14.72 -10.09 6.49
C GLY A 69 16.02 -9.77 7.23
N VAL A 70 15.94 -8.94 8.29
CA VAL A 70 17.10 -8.63 9.15
C VAL A 70 17.60 -9.89 9.88
N VAL A 71 16.71 -10.76 10.37
CA VAL A 71 17.07 -12.04 10.99
C VAL A 71 17.78 -12.96 10.02
N LEU A 72 17.31 -13.05 8.77
CA LEU A 72 17.87 -13.98 7.78
C LEU A 72 19.18 -13.50 7.17
N PHE A 73 19.34 -12.19 6.97
CA PHE A 73 20.42 -11.62 6.18
C PHE A 73 21.28 -10.58 6.93
N GLY A 74 20.99 -10.33 8.19
CA GLY A 74 21.67 -9.35 9.02
C GLY A 74 21.18 -7.91 8.85
N MET A 75 21.65 -7.01 9.73
CA MET A 75 21.31 -5.58 9.72
C MET A 75 22.13 -4.85 8.64
N LYS A 76 21.76 -5.02 7.39
CA LYS A 76 22.36 -4.42 6.20
C LYS A 76 21.27 -4.12 5.14
N PRO A 77 21.54 -3.25 4.14
CA PRO A 77 20.52 -2.83 3.15
C PRO A 77 19.74 -3.96 2.52
N PHE A 78 20.37 -5.04 2.13
CA PHE A 78 19.68 -6.22 1.61
C PHE A 78 18.73 -6.83 2.66
N GLY A 79 19.17 -6.94 3.93
CA GLY A 79 18.38 -7.57 4.99
C GLY A 79 17.06 -6.83 5.25
N TRP A 80 17.08 -5.51 5.40
CA TRP A 80 15.83 -4.79 5.67
C TRP A 80 14.97 -4.53 4.42
N ARG A 81 15.52 -4.62 3.19
CA ARG A 81 14.78 -4.37 1.93
C ARG A 81 14.21 -5.60 1.26
N VAL A 82 14.76 -6.80 1.51
CA VAL A 82 14.39 -8.02 0.76
C VAL A 82 12.91 -8.40 0.95
N VAL A 83 12.39 -8.33 2.18
CA VAL A 83 10.98 -8.71 2.44
C VAL A 83 10.02 -7.70 1.83
N PRO A 84 10.17 -6.37 1.99
CA PRO A 84 9.41 -5.39 1.21
C PRO A 84 9.43 -5.64 -0.30
N ALA A 85 10.61 -5.90 -0.88
CA ALA A 85 10.75 -6.17 -2.31
C ALA A 85 10.01 -7.44 -2.76
N LEU A 86 10.04 -8.50 -1.94
CA LEU A 86 9.28 -9.73 -2.21
C LEU A 86 7.76 -9.48 -2.17
N PHE A 87 7.27 -8.68 -1.22
CA PHE A 87 5.86 -8.28 -1.19
C PHE A 87 5.49 -7.45 -2.41
N GLY A 88 6.35 -6.52 -2.84
CA GLY A 88 6.17 -5.74 -4.06
C GLY A 88 6.07 -6.62 -5.31
N ALA A 89 6.97 -7.59 -5.45
CA ALA A 89 6.91 -8.56 -6.54
C ALA A 89 5.66 -9.43 -6.48
N ALA A 90 5.26 -9.88 -5.28
CA ALA A 90 4.05 -10.69 -5.07
C ALA A 90 2.74 -9.92 -5.33
N MET A 91 2.76 -8.59 -5.28
CA MET A 91 1.60 -7.79 -5.69
C MET A 91 1.21 -8.03 -7.14
N LEU A 92 2.16 -8.24 -8.05
CA LEU A 92 1.88 -8.38 -9.48
C LEU A 92 0.99 -9.58 -9.81
N PRO A 93 1.27 -10.83 -9.36
CA PRO A 93 0.37 -11.96 -9.58
C PRO A 93 -0.97 -11.82 -8.84
N VAL A 94 -1.01 -11.18 -7.66
CA VAL A 94 -2.27 -10.88 -6.95
C VAL A 94 -3.11 -9.90 -7.77
N PHE A 95 -2.49 -8.84 -8.27
CA PHE A 95 -3.15 -7.82 -9.09
C PHE A 95 -3.62 -8.37 -10.44
N PHE A 96 -2.80 -9.20 -11.11
CA PHE A 96 -3.21 -9.95 -12.30
C PHE A 96 -4.45 -10.80 -12.02
N THR A 97 -4.46 -11.51 -10.88
CA THR A 97 -5.58 -12.39 -10.52
C THR A 97 -6.85 -11.59 -10.26
N LEU A 98 -6.75 -10.49 -9.50
CA LEU A 98 -7.87 -9.58 -9.27
C LEU A 98 -8.41 -9.02 -10.60
N ALA A 99 -7.54 -8.50 -11.45
CA ALA A 99 -7.89 -8.00 -12.78
C ALA A 99 -8.59 -9.07 -13.64
N LYS A 100 -8.09 -10.31 -13.62
CA LYS A 100 -8.70 -11.43 -14.33
C LYS A 100 -10.11 -11.77 -13.82
N ARG A 101 -10.36 -11.65 -12.49
CA ARG A 101 -11.71 -11.81 -11.91
C ARG A 101 -12.65 -10.70 -12.35
N LEU A 102 -12.16 -9.46 -12.39
CA LEU A 102 -12.97 -8.29 -12.74
C LEU A 102 -13.27 -8.20 -14.25
N PHE A 103 -12.29 -8.48 -15.10
CA PHE A 103 -12.43 -8.29 -16.55
C PHE A 103 -12.85 -9.54 -17.31
N ARG A 104 -12.59 -10.75 -16.75
CA ARG A 104 -12.72 -12.06 -17.42
C ARG A 104 -11.92 -12.16 -18.73
N ARG A 105 -10.92 -11.30 -18.92
CA ARG A 105 -10.02 -11.23 -20.06
C ARG A 105 -8.57 -11.28 -19.61
N ARG A 106 -7.77 -12.19 -20.20
CA ARG A 106 -6.36 -12.38 -19.82
C ARG A 106 -5.45 -11.27 -20.32
N ASP A 107 -5.72 -10.73 -21.50
CA ASP A 107 -4.96 -9.62 -22.10
C ASP A 107 -5.08 -8.34 -21.26
N LEU A 108 -6.26 -8.03 -20.74
CA LEU A 108 -6.48 -6.89 -19.85
C LEU A 108 -5.90 -7.12 -18.45
N ALA A 109 -5.92 -8.36 -17.95
CA ALA A 109 -5.26 -8.70 -16.70
C ALA A 109 -3.73 -8.57 -16.80
N PHE A 110 -3.15 -8.98 -17.94
CA PHE A 110 -1.74 -8.77 -18.23
C PHE A 110 -1.41 -7.27 -18.32
N LEU A 111 -2.22 -6.50 -19.06
CA LEU A 111 -2.07 -5.05 -19.14
C LEU A 111 -2.03 -4.43 -17.73
N ALA A 112 -2.98 -4.78 -16.86
CA ALA A 112 -3.04 -4.26 -15.50
C ALA A 112 -1.75 -4.53 -14.72
N ALA A 113 -1.31 -5.79 -14.69
CA ALA A 113 -0.08 -6.18 -13.98
C ALA A 113 1.17 -5.52 -14.57
N ALA A 114 1.26 -5.40 -15.91
CA ALA A 114 2.37 -4.75 -16.59
C ALA A 114 2.41 -3.22 -16.30
N LEU A 115 1.25 -2.56 -16.31
CA LEU A 115 1.16 -1.13 -15.96
C LEU A 115 1.57 -0.88 -14.50
N LEU A 116 1.15 -1.75 -13.55
CA LEU A 116 1.58 -1.63 -12.16
C LEU A 116 3.10 -1.87 -12.01
N ALA A 117 3.66 -2.84 -12.74
CA ALA A 117 5.10 -3.10 -12.72
C ALA A 117 5.94 -1.95 -13.28
N LEU A 118 5.37 -1.19 -14.24
CA LEU A 118 5.99 -0.03 -14.88
C LEU A 118 5.66 1.30 -14.17
N ASP A 119 4.96 1.26 -13.04
CA ASP A 119 4.72 2.46 -12.24
C ASP A 119 5.95 2.80 -11.40
N THR A 120 6.44 4.04 -11.55
CA THR A 120 7.64 4.52 -10.84
C THR A 120 7.42 4.58 -9.33
N MET A 121 6.20 4.88 -8.87
CA MET A 121 5.89 4.85 -7.44
C MET A 121 5.86 3.42 -6.90
N HIS A 122 5.24 2.46 -7.59
CA HIS A 122 5.30 1.06 -7.21
C HIS A 122 6.76 0.59 -7.12
N PHE A 123 7.58 0.90 -8.12
CA PHE A 123 8.99 0.53 -8.15
C PHE A 123 9.78 1.12 -6.98
N THR A 124 9.58 2.38 -6.61
CA THR A 124 10.31 3.03 -5.51
C THR A 124 9.80 2.60 -4.14
N GLN A 125 8.48 2.51 -3.95
CA GLN A 125 7.86 2.14 -2.67
C GLN A 125 8.07 0.67 -2.28
N THR A 126 8.23 -0.23 -3.25
CA THR A 126 8.37 -1.66 -2.96
C THR A 126 9.81 -2.10 -2.71
N ARG A 127 10.80 -1.24 -2.94
CA ARG A 127 12.22 -1.55 -2.69
C ARG A 127 12.83 -0.80 -1.49
N ILE A 128 12.01 -0.08 -0.75
CA ILE A 128 12.36 0.60 0.49
C ILE A 128 11.70 -0.10 1.69
N ALA A 129 12.35 -0.12 2.84
CA ALA A 129 11.82 -0.73 4.05
C ALA A 129 10.81 0.18 4.75
N THR A 130 9.59 0.28 4.18
CA THR A 130 8.45 1.00 4.77
C THR A 130 7.27 0.07 4.96
N VAL A 131 6.29 0.49 5.77
CA VAL A 131 5.08 -0.30 6.05
C VAL A 131 4.05 -0.22 4.92
N ASP A 132 4.20 0.72 3.99
CA ASP A 132 3.24 0.99 2.91
C ASP A 132 3.11 -0.16 1.90
N VAL A 133 4.19 -0.88 1.64
CA VAL A 133 4.16 -2.04 0.75
C VAL A 133 3.30 -3.17 1.32
N PHE A 134 3.36 -3.41 2.62
CA PHE A 134 2.60 -4.48 3.26
C PHE A 134 1.12 -4.18 3.29
N ILE A 135 0.73 -2.95 3.67
CA ILE A 135 -0.69 -2.59 3.70
C ILE A 135 -1.31 -2.65 2.31
N LEU A 136 -0.65 -2.17 1.25
CA LEU A 136 -1.18 -2.28 -0.10
C LEU A 136 -1.34 -3.74 -0.52
N PHE A 137 -0.36 -4.62 -0.25
CA PHE A 137 -0.46 -6.03 -0.55
C PHE A 137 -1.70 -6.67 0.10
N PHE A 138 -1.92 -6.40 1.39
CA PHE A 138 -3.09 -6.93 2.09
C PHE A 138 -4.41 -6.32 1.59
N ILE A 139 -4.45 -5.04 1.22
CA ILE A 139 -5.64 -4.43 0.60
C ILE A 139 -5.97 -5.10 -0.73
N LEU A 140 -4.98 -5.41 -1.56
CA LEU A 140 -5.21 -6.15 -2.81
C LEU A 140 -5.79 -7.54 -2.56
N LEU A 141 -5.30 -8.27 -1.55
CA LEU A 141 -5.87 -9.56 -1.14
C LEU A 141 -7.29 -9.41 -0.59
N MET A 142 -7.56 -8.39 0.24
CA MET A 142 -8.90 -8.11 0.76
C MET A 142 -9.91 -7.95 -0.40
N VAL A 143 -9.59 -7.11 -1.38
CA VAL A 143 -10.48 -6.84 -2.52
C VAL A 143 -10.58 -8.07 -3.44
N LEU A 144 -9.49 -8.82 -3.65
CA LEU A 144 -9.51 -10.07 -4.42
C LEU A 144 -10.47 -11.09 -3.79
N PHE A 145 -10.33 -11.38 -2.51
CA PHE A 145 -11.15 -12.37 -1.84
C PHE A 145 -12.60 -11.92 -1.67
N MET A 146 -12.84 -10.62 -1.43
CA MET A 146 -14.19 -10.08 -1.43
C MET A 146 -14.83 -10.16 -2.83
N THR A 147 -14.07 -9.95 -3.90
CA THR A 147 -14.53 -10.13 -5.28
C THR A 147 -14.91 -11.58 -5.55
N ASP A 148 -14.06 -12.54 -5.13
CA ASP A 148 -14.37 -13.97 -5.25
C ASP A 148 -15.66 -14.34 -4.50
N TYR A 149 -15.86 -13.83 -3.28
CA TYR A 149 -17.10 -14.04 -2.51
C TYR A 149 -18.34 -13.46 -3.21
N ILE A 150 -18.27 -12.20 -3.66
CA ILE A 150 -19.41 -11.52 -4.32
C ILE A 150 -19.78 -12.14 -5.66
N GLN A 151 -18.83 -12.75 -6.37
CA GLN A 151 -19.07 -13.40 -7.66
C GLN A 151 -19.69 -14.80 -7.54
N MET A 152 -19.72 -15.39 -6.35
CA MET A 152 -20.40 -16.65 -6.09
C MET A 152 -21.90 -16.46 -5.94
N ASP A 153 -22.69 -17.50 -6.34
CA ASP A 153 -24.13 -17.50 -6.08
C ASP A 153 -24.39 -17.82 -4.61
N TYR A 154 -24.68 -16.77 -3.84
CA TYR A 154 -24.90 -16.87 -2.39
C TYR A 154 -25.99 -17.86 -2.00
N MET A 155 -27.02 -18.04 -2.82
CA MET A 155 -28.15 -18.92 -2.51
C MET A 155 -27.91 -20.38 -2.92
N LYS A 156 -27.05 -20.65 -3.91
CA LYS A 156 -26.82 -22.00 -4.44
C LYS A 156 -25.56 -22.65 -3.90
N GLU A 157 -24.48 -21.87 -3.73
CA GLU A 157 -23.21 -22.45 -3.30
C GLU A 157 -23.24 -22.90 -1.83
N PRO A 158 -22.55 -24.00 -1.47
CA PRO A 158 -22.40 -24.40 -0.06
C PRO A 158 -21.74 -23.31 0.78
N LEU A 159 -22.20 -23.08 2.03
CA LEU A 159 -21.64 -22.09 2.93
C LEU A 159 -20.12 -22.25 3.12
N LYS A 160 -19.62 -23.48 3.21
CA LYS A 160 -18.17 -23.76 3.32
C LYS A 160 -17.37 -23.15 2.17
N LYS A 161 -17.92 -23.20 0.94
CA LYS A 161 -17.26 -22.63 -0.25
C LYS A 161 -17.28 -21.10 -0.23
N LEU A 162 -18.38 -20.50 0.26
CA LEU A 162 -18.50 -19.05 0.45
C LEU A 162 -17.58 -18.53 1.57
N PHE A 163 -17.44 -19.30 2.64
CA PHE A 163 -16.65 -18.93 3.81
C PHE A 163 -15.14 -18.93 3.55
N LEU A 164 -14.66 -19.70 2.57
CA LEU A 164 -13.23 -19.75 2.24
C LEU A 164 -12.69 -18.37 1.81
N PRO A 165 -13.19 -17.73 0.73
CA PRO A 165 -12.72 -16.39 0.36
C PRO A 165 -13.10 -15.34 1.41
N LEU A 166 -14.26 -15.44 2.05
CA LEU A 166 -14.67 -14.48 3.07
C LEU A 166 -13.74 -14.53 4.30
N GLY A 167 -13.32 -15.72 4.73
CA GLY A 167 -12.34 -15.89 5.81
C GLY A 167 -10.95 -15.40 5.44
N ALA A 168 -10.48 -15.71 4.22
CA ALA A 168 -9.21 -15.19 3.69
C ALA A 168 -9.21 -13.65 3.61
N CYS A 169 -10.36 -13.05 3.24
CA CYS A 169 -10.55 -11.60 3.28
C CYS A 169 -10.39 -11.05 4.71
N GLY A 170 -11.05 -11.67 5.72
CA GLY A 170 -10.97 -11.25 7.10
C GLY A 170 -9.56 -11.38 7.71
N VAL A 171 -8.83 -12.46 7.39
CA VAL A 171 -7.42 -12.61 7.79
C VAL A 171 -6.55 -11.53 7.14
N SER A 172 -6.73 -11.26 5.84
CA SER A 172 -6.01 -10.19 5.12
C SER A 172 -6.31 -8.83 5.73
N PHE A 173 -7.55 -8.58 6.15
CA PHE A 173 -7.94 -7.37 6.87
C PHE A 173 -7.18 -7.24 8.20
N GLY A 174 -7.12 -8.30 9.01
CA GLY A 174 -6.38 -8.30 10.27
C GLY A 174 -4.89 -8.02 10.08
N LEU A 175 -4.25 -8.66 9.10
CA LEU A 175 -2.84 -8.43 8.74
C LEU A 175 -2.59 -7.00 8.24
N GLY A 176 -3.51 -6.47 7.44
CA GLY A 176 -3.46 -5.10 6.94
C GLY A 176 -3.52 -4.08 8.07
N VAL A 177 -4.53 -4.17 8.95
CA VAL A 177 -4.71 -3.23 10.07
C VAL A 177 -3.54 -3.33 11.06
N ALA A 178 -3.01 -4.54 11.31
CA ALA A 178 -1.84 -4.73 12.14
C ALA A 178 -0.54 -4.17 11.53
N SER A 179 -0.52 -3.86 10.22
CA SER A 179 0.61 -3.21 9.52
C SER A 179 0.45 -1.68 9.46
N LYS A 180 -0.75 -1.17 9.18
CA LYS A 180 -1.05 0.27 9.11
C LYS A 180 -2.56 0.52 9.28
N TRP A 181 -2.95 1.56 10.04
CA TRP A 181 -4.36 1.86 10.31
C TRP A 181 -5.18 2.24 9.06
N THR A 182 -4.54 2.61 7.96
CA THR A 182 -5.24 2.82 6.68
C THR A 182 -5.95 1.54 6.19
N GLY A 183 -5.60 0.38 6.71
CA GLY A 183 -6.36 -0.87 6.53
C GLY A 183 -7.81 -0.79 6.99
N LEU A 184 -8.13 0.06 7.97
CA LEU A 184 -9.51 0.32 8.42
C LEU A 184 -10.34 1.01 7.34
N TYR A 185 -9.73 1.87 6.52
CA TYR A 185 -10.40 2.51 5.39
C TYR A 185 -10.83 1.46 4.35
N ALA A 186 -9.93 0.57 3.99
CA ALA A 186 -10.26 -0.57 3.13
C ALA A 186 -11.35 -1.46 3.75
N GLY A 187 -11.26 -1.72 5.07
CA GLY A 187 -12.27 -2.46 5.84
C GLY A 187 -13.68 -1.87 5.74
N ALA A 188 -13.80 -0.54 5.80
CA ALA A 188 -15.07 0.15 5.57
C ALA A 188 -15.60 -0.11 4.16
N GLY A 189 -14.74 -0.08 3.15
CA GLY A 189 -15.10 -0.45 1.77
C GLY A 189 -15.58 -1.89 1.64
N LEU A 190 -14.91 -2.84 2.31
CA LEU A 190 -15.35 -4.25 2.35
C LEU A 190 -16.74 -4.38 2.97
N ALA A 191 -17.01 -3.67 4.05
CA ALA A 191 -18.33 -3.66 4.69
C ALA A 191 -19.41 -3.15 3.72
N VAL A 192 -19.15 -2.04 3.00
CA VAL A 192 -20.07 -1.52 1.98
C VAL A 192 -20.31 -2.54 0.88
N MET A 193 -19.26 -3.18 0.35
CA MET A 193 -19.37 -4.22 -0.67
C MET A 193 -20.21 -5.41 -0.17
N PHE A 194 -19.91 -5.89 1.04
CA PHE A 194 -20.61 -7.03 1.64
C PHE A 194 -22.09 -6.72 1.85
N PHE A 195 -22.43 -5.62 2.52
CA PHE A 195 -23.81 -5.27 2.80
C PHE A 195 -24.59 -4.98 1.52
N ALA A 196 -24.01 -4.30 0.53
CA ALA A 196 -24.63 -4.09 -0.77
C ALA A 196 -24.95 -5.42 -1.47
N HIS A 197 -24.04 -6.41 -1.44
CA HIS A 197 -24.27 -7.75 -1.95
C HIS A 197 -25.40 -8.47 -1.21
N MET A 198 -25.41 -8.44 0.11
CA MET A 198 -26.43 -9.06 0.96
C MET A 198 -27.82 -8.43 0.75
N ILE A 199 -27.92 -7.10 0.68
CA ILE A 199 -29.16 -6.37 0.43
C ILE A 199 -29.73 -6.74 -0.95
N ARG A 200 -28.90 -6.75 -2.00
CA ARG A 200 -29.34 -7.15 -3.35
C ARG A 200 -29.88 -8.57 -3.38
N THR A 201 -29.18 -9.50 -2.73
CA THR A 201 -29.62 -10.90 -2.63
C THR A 201 -30.93 -11.04 -1.85
N GLY A 202 -31.06 -10.34 -0.72
CA GLY A 202 -32.28 -10.33 0.08
C GLY A 202 -33.48 -9.77 -0.67
N ILE A 203 -33.28 -8.68 -1.46
CA ILE A 203 -34.32 -8.12 -2.33
C ILE A 203 -34.76 -9.13 -3.39
N ALA A 204 -33.80 -9.87 -3.99
CA ALA A 204 -34.12 -10.91 -4.97
C ALA A 204 -34.99 -12.05 -4.37
N CYS A 205 -34.74 -12.41 -3.12
CA CYS A 205 -35.48 -13.48 -2.41
C CYS A 205 -36.81 -13.04 -1.79
N ARG A 206 -37.16 -11.74 -1.80
CA ARG A 206 -38.28 -11.20 -1.02
C ARG A 206 -39.68 -11.76 -1.37
N LYS A 207 -39.89 -12.14 -2.65
CA LYS A 207 -41.19 -12.61 -3.15
C LYS A 207 -41.47 -14.08 -2.90
N ASP A 208 -40.42 -14.89 -2.69
CA ASP A 208 -40.51 -16.31 -2.40
C ASP A 208 -40.27 -16.53 -0.90
N THR A 209 -41.26 -17.08 -0.20
CA THR A 209 -41.20 -17.29 1.25
C THR A 209 -40.13 -18.35 1.61
N ALA A 210 -39.95 -19.40 0.81
CA ALA A 210 -38.93 -20.43 1.04
C ALA A 210 -37.53 -19.84 0.84
N ALA A 211 -37.30 -19.14 -0.27
CA ALA A 211 -36.03 -18.47 -0.55
C ALA A 211 -35.69 -17.42 0.51
N ARG A 212 -36.69 -16.66 0.99
CA ARG A 212 -36.50 -15.66 2.04
C ARG A 212 -36.10 -16.31 3.37
N ARG A 213 -36.72 -17.43 3.76
CA ARG A 213 -36.36 -18.15 4.98
C ARG A 213 -34.94 -18.71 4.89
N GLU A 214 -34.57 -19.30 3.77
CA GLU A 214 -33.22 -19.82 3.52
C GLU A 214 -32.16 -18.70 3.50
N PHE A 215 -32.48 -17.57 2.88
CA PHE A 215 -31.62 -16.38 2.89
C PHE A 215 -31.30 -15.94 4.31
N TRP A 216 -32.29 -15.79 5.18
CA TRP A 216 -32.05 -15.37 6.57
C TRP A 216 -31.29 -16.41 7.39
N ARG A 217 -31.54 -17.70 7.20
CA ARG A 217 -30.77 -18.78 7.83
C ARG A 217 -29.30 -18.71 7.45
N ARG A 218 -29.00 -18.52 6.17
CA ARG A 218 -27.63 -18.36 5.66
C ARG A 218 -27.00 -17.07 6.16
N THR A 219 -27.75 -15.97 6.17
CA THR A 219 -27.28 -14.66 6.63
C THR A 219 -26.81 -14.71 8.08
N TRP A 220 -27.58 -15.32 8.99
CA TRP A 220 -27.15 -15.44 10.37
C TRP A 220 -25.89 -16.30 10.54
N ALA A 221 -25.77 -17.37 9.79
CA ALA A 221 -24.53 -18.17 9.79
C ALA A 221 -23.34 -17.35 9.25
N THR A 222 -23.55 -16.54 8.21
CA THR A 222 -22.50 -15.67 7.63
C THR A 222 -22.13 -14.55 8.58
N VAL A 223 -23.10 -13.94 9.28
CA VAL A 223 -22.82 -12.91 10.30
C VAL A 223 -22.00 -13.49 11.44
N GLY A 224 -22.39 -14.67 11.97
CA GLY A 224 -21.61 -15.37 12.99
C GLY A 224 -20.17 -15.67 12.53
N PHE A 225 -19.99 -16.11 11.27
CA PHE A 225 -18.68 -16.28 10.67
C PHE A 225 -17.90 -14.96 10.57
N CYS A 226 -18.55 -13.87 10.15
CA CYS A 226 -17.95 -12.55 10.07
C CYS A 226 -17.52 -12.02 11.45
N CYS A 227 -18.28 -12.25 12.52
CA CYS A 227 -17.85 -11.89 13.88
C CYS A 227 -16.51 -12.53 14.25
N VAL A 228 -16.30 -13.78 13.84
CA VAL A 228 -15.01 -14.45 14.07
C VAL A 228 -13.91 -13.89 13.19
N PHE A 229 -14.14 -13.81 11.86
CA PHE A 229 -13.08 -13.53 10.91
C PHE A 229 -12.81 -12.02 10.67
N PHE A 230 -13.75 -11.14 10.99
CA PHE A 230 -13.55 -9.68 10.85
C PHE A 230 -13.46 -8.93 12.18
N LEU A 231 -13.70 -9.60 13.33
CA LEU A 231 -13.50 -9.00 14.65
C LEU A 231 -12.50 -9.79 15.48
N ALA A 232 -12.79 -11.06 15.83
CA ALA A 232 -11.97 -11.82 16.78
C ALA A 232 -10.56 -12.14 16.22
N ILE A 233 -10.47 -12.66 14.99
CA ILE A 233 -9.17 -12.99 14.35
C ILE A 233 -8.34 -11.73 14.08
N PRO A 234 -8.86 -10.63 13.49
CA PRO A 234 -8.12 -9.38 13.38
C PRO A 234 -7.63 -8.82 14.72
N ALA A 235 -8.48 -8.84 15.75
CA ALA A 235 -8.09 -8.41 17.10
C ALA A 235 -6.95 -9.27 17.66
N LEU A 236 -7.01 -10.59 17.47
CA LEU A 236 -5.95 -11.51 17.87
C LEU A 236 -4.63 -11.24 17.10
N ILE A 237 -4.70 -11.11 15.78
CA ILE A 237 -3.52 -10.78 14.95
C ILE A 237 -2.91 -9.46 15.40
N TYR A 238 -3.75 -8.45 15.61
CA TYR A 238 -3.33 -7.14 16.08
C TYR A 238 -2.63 -7.23 17.44
N TYR A 239 -3.26 -7.88 18.43
CA TYR A 239 -2.69 -8.09 19.75
C TYR A 239 -1.36 -8.85 19.70
N LEU A 240 -1.28 -9.95 18.95
CA LEU A 240 -0.06 -10.74 18.81
C LEU A 240 1.08 -9.97 18.13
N SER A 241 0.77 -9.00 17.27
CA SER A 241 1.79 -8.15 16.67
C SER A 241 2.54 -7.28 17.69
N TYR A 242 1.97 -7.06 18.89
CA TYR A 242 2.62 -6.33 19.98
C TYR A 242 3.58 -7.17 20.83
N ILE A 243 3.79 -8.46 20.53
CA ILE A 243 4.74 -9.31 21.27
C ILE A 243 6.12 -8.67 21.47
N PRO A 244 6.75 -8.00 20.47
CA PRO A 244 8.03 -7.32 20.71
C PRO A 244 7.96 -6.23 21.79
N PHE A 245 6.88 -5.47 21.83
CA PHE A 245 6.64 -4.49 22.89
C PHE A 245 6.47 -5.16 24.25
N PHE A 246 5.73 -6.29 24.34
CA PHE A 246 5.54 -7.02 25.59
C PHE A 246 6.86 -7.56 26.13
N ARG A 247 7.74 -8.05 25.23
CA ARG A 247 9.07 -8.54 25.61
C ARG A 247 9.93 -7.43 26.23
N TYR A 248 9.93 -6.25 25.60
CA TYR A 248 10.65 -5.09 26.15
C TYR A 248 10.03 -4.62 27.49
N GLU A 249 8.72 -4.51 27.57
CA GLU A 249 8.03 -4.08 28.80
C GLU A 249 8.31 -5.02 29.97
N ALA A 250 8.42 -6.31 29.72
CA ALA A 250 8.76 -7.31 30.74
C ALA A 250 10.19 -7.15 31.32
N THR A 251 11.06 -6.36 30.68
CA THR A 251 12.39 -6.06 31.24
C THR A 251 12.37 -4.94 32.28
N LYS A 252 11.25 -4.22 32.40
CA LYS A 252 11.10 -3.11 33.34
C LYS A 252 10.63 -3.57 34.72
N PRO A 253 11.14 -3.02 35.83
CA PRO A 253 10.73 -3.41 37.19
C PRO A 253 9.22 -3.23 37.46
N ASN A 254 8.60 -2.22 36.84
CA ASN A 254 7.19 -1.86 36.99
C ASN A 254 6.49 -1.86 35.62
N GLY A 255 6.70 -2.92 34.82
CA GLY A 255 6.13 -3.04 33.49
C GLY A 255 4.60 -3.08 33.51
N VAL A 256 3.99 -2.48 32.49
CA VAL A 256 2.54 -2.43 32.31
C VAL A 256 2.03 -3.75 31.74
N GLY A 257 0.86 -4.19 32.17
CA GLY A 257 0.21 -5.40 31.61
C GLY A 257 -0.05 -5.29 30.12
N SER A 258 0.04 -6.39 29.39
CA SER A 258 0.02 -6.43 27.92
C SER A 258 -1.20 -5.75 27.27
N ILE A 259 -2.40 -5.91 27.83
CA ILE A 259 -3.62 -5.26 27.32
C ILE A 259 -3.55 -3.74 27.56
N ALA A 260 -3.16 -3.31 28.76
CA ALA A 260 -3.01 -1.90 29.06
C ALA A 260 -1.95 -1.23 28.17
N LEU A 261 -0.84 -1.91 27.90
CA LEU A 261 0.19 -1.43 26.99
C LEU A 261 -0.34 -1.24 25.56
N VAL A 262 -1.10 -2.20 25.03
CA VAL A 262 -1.73 -2.05 23.72
C VAL A 262 -2.65 -0.82 23.69
N LEU A 263 -3.51 -0.64 24.72
CA LEU A 263 -4.41 0.50 24.79
C LEU A 263 -3.65 1.85 24.86
N GLN A 264 -2.61 1.93 25.69
CA GLN A 264 -1.74 3.12 25.75
C GLN A 264 -1.09 3.44 24.40
N GLN A 265 -0.64 2.41 23.65
CA GLN A 265 -0.08 2.61 22.31
C GLN A 265 -1.14 3.12 21.32
N GLN A 266 -2.39 2.62 21.39
CA GLN A 266 -3.48 3.14 20.55
C GLN A 266 -3.75 4.63 20.85
N GLU A 267 -3.82 4.99 22.11
CA GLU A 267 -4.02 6.37 22.55
C GLU A 267 -2.90 7.27 22.05
N SER A 268 -1.65 6.86 22.22
CA SER A 268 -0.48 7.58 21.73
C SER A 268 -0.51 7.75 20.19
N MET A 269 -0.80 6.68 19.44
CA MET A 269 -0.92 6.73 17.97
C MET A 269 -2.08 7.62 17.50
N TYR A 270 -3.16 7.70 18.26
CA TYR A 270 -4.31 8.54 17.92
C TYR A 270 -4.01 10.03 18.11
N HIS A 271 -3.27 10.40 19.17
CA HIS A 271 -2.95 11.79 19.47
C HIS A 271 -1.74 12.33 18.67
N TYR A 272 -0.83 11.48 18.23
CA TYR A 272 0.36 11.91 17.50
C TYR A 272 0.09 12.71 16.22
N PRO A 273 -0.84 12.29 15.31
CA PRO A 273 -1.05 13.01 14.05
C PRO A 273 -1.65 14.42 14.18
N PRO A 274 -2.60 14.71 15.11
CA PRO A 274 -3.13 16.05 15.30
C PRO A 274 -2.07 17.06 15.83
N ASP A 275 -1.11 16.58 16.61
CA ASP A 275 -0.08 17.43 17.21
C ASP A 275 1.07 17.75 16.25
N LEU A 276 1.09 17.12 15.07
CA LEU A 276 2.14 17.31 14.09
C LEU A 276 1.92 18.59 13.26
N THR A 277 2.57 19.68 13.68
CA THR A 277 2.54 20.99 12.98
C THR A 277 3.67 21.14 11.94
N ALA A 278 4.48 20.10 11.76
CA ALA A 278 5.61 20.12 10.83
C ALA A 278 5.14 20.31 9.38
N THR A 279 5.83 21.19 8.65
CA THR A 279 5.68 21.36 7.21
C THR A 279 6.84 20.67 6.49
N HIS A 280 6.61 20.21 5.27
CA HIS A 280 7.63 19.56 4.45
C HIS A 280 7.58 20.04 3.00
N THR A 281 8.73 20.24 2.36
CA THR A 281 8.81 20.74 0.98
C THR A 281 8.09 19.83 -0.02
N CYS A 282 8.10 18.50 0.21
CA CYS A 282 7.42 17.52 -0.64
C CYS A 282 5.95 17.29 -0.26
N GLN A 283 5.40 18.04 0.71
CA GLN A 283 3.99 17.88 1.09
C GLN A 283 3.06 18.20 -0.07
N SER A 284 1.98 17.45 -0.17
CA SER A 284 0.93 17.66 -1.19
C SER A 284 -0.44 17.31 -0.63
N ALA A 285 -1.46 18.04 -1.09
CA ALA A 285 -2.84 17.79 -0.71
C ALA A 285 -3.40 16.59 -1.50
N TRP A 286 -4.41 15.93 -0.92
CA TRP A 286 -5.02 14.74 -1.50
C TRP A 286 -5.48 14.94 -2.95
N TYR A 287 -5.99 16.11 -3.33
CA TYR A 287 -6.48 16.42 -4.68
C TYR A 287 -5.35 16.61 -5.70
N GLU A 288 -4.12 16.83 -5.27
CA GLU A 288 -2.93 16.96 -6.12
C GLU A 288 -2.37 15.60 -6.56
N TRP A 289 -2.61 14.54 -5.77
CA TRP A 289 -1.97 13.23 -5.98
C TRP A 289 -2.26 12.58 -7.33
N PRO A 290 -3.51 12.54 -7.84
CA PRO A 290 -3.78 11.96 -9.16
C PRO A 290 -3.05 12.64 -10.32
N PHE A 291 -2.63 13.90 -10.12
CA PHE A 291 -1.97 14.73 -11.12
C PHE A 291 -0.45 14.76 -11.00
N THR A 292 0.12 14.00 -10.07
CA THR A 292 1.58 13.91 -9.85
C THR A 292 2.27 15.27 -9.66
N SER A 293 1.58 16.20 -8.98
CA SER A 293 2.01 17.60 -8.86
C SER A 293 3.31 17.76 -8.06
N ARG A 294 3.57 16.86 -7.11
CA ARG A 294 4.76 16.87 -6.26
C ARG A 294 5.26 15.47 -6.00
N SER A 295 6.49 15.20 -6.41
CA SER A 295 7.19 13.97 -6.06
C SER A 295 7.63 13.97 -4.60
N VAL A 296 7.92 12.78 -4.07
CA VAL A 296 8.56 12.64 -2.78
C VAL A 296 9.99 12.21 -2.97
N TRP A 297 10.88 13.03 -2.47
CA TRP A 297 12.31 12.84 -2.59
C TRP A 297 12.83 11.93 -1.48
N PHE A 298 13.16 10.68 -1.82
CA PHE A 298 13.64 9.70 -0.87
C PHE A 298 15.14 9.76 -0.66
N TYR A 299 15.89 10.02 -1.74
CA TYR A 299 17.33 10.07 -1.70
C TYR A 299 17.87 10.98 -2.81
N PHE A 300 18.91 11.74 -2.48
CA PHE A 300 19.68 12.52 -3.44
C PHE A 300 21.13 12.65 -2.98
N ARG A 301 22.05 12.56 -3.92
CA ARG A 301 23.47 12.79 -3.68
C ARG A 301 24.11 13.39 -4.92
N SER A 302 24.90 14.46 -4.74
CA SER A 302 25.82 14.95 -5.76
C SER A 302 27.06 14.04 -5.79
N LEU A 303 27.44 13.58 -6.99
CA LEU A 303 28.59 12.71 -7.22
C LEU A 303 29.74 13.50 -7.92
N GLY A 304 29.93 14.76 -7.52
CA GLY A 304 30.86 15.69 -8.15
C GLY A 304 30.14 16.67 -9.10
N GLU A 305 30.90 17.41 -9.90
CA GLU A 305 30.39 18.56 -10.66
C GLU A 305 29.30 18.24 -11.67
N ASN A 306 29.35 17.05 -12.31
CA ASN A 306 28.49 16.73 -13.45
C ASN A 306 27.60 15.51 -13.25
N ARG A 307 27.56 14.88 -12.08
CA ARG A 307 26.76 13.66 -11.86
C ARG A 307 25.98 13.75 -10.56
N VAL A 308 24.78 13.18 -10.60
CA VAL A 308 23.90 13.05 -9.42
C VAL A 308 23.31 11.64 -9.35
N SER A 309 22.94 11.23 -8.15
CA SER A 309 22.19 10.00 -7.88
C SER A 309 20.94 10.36 -7.09
N SER A 310 19.79 9.83 -7.47
CA SER A 310 18.54 10.11 -6.76
C SER A 310 17.60 8.91 -6.74
N ILE A 311 16.71 8.89 -5.73
CA ILE A 311 15.54 8.02 -5.68
C ILE A 311 14.35 8.92 -5.39
N SER A 312 13.64 9.30 -6.46
CA SER A 312 12.44 10.13 -6.39
C SER A 312 11.20 9.29 -6.62
N SER A 313 10.29 9.29 -5.66
CA SER A 313 9.01 8.59 -5.74
C SER A 313 7.96 9.51 -6.35
N THR A 314 7.52 9.19 -7.55
CA THR A 314 6.47 9.93 -8.26
C THR A 314 5.65 8.99 -9.12
N GLY A 315 4.40 9.35 -9.40
CA GLY A 315 3.59 8.65 -10.40
C GLY A 315 3.99 9.01 -11.82
N SER A 316 3.76 8.11 -12.76
CA SER A 316 3.91 8.37 -14.18
C SER A 316 2.69 9.15 -14.71
N PRO A 317 2.83 10.35 -15.29
CA PRO A 317 1.70 11.03 -15.94
C PRO A 317 1.03 10.18 -17.01
N ALA A 318 1.82 9.44 -17.80
CA ALA A 318 1.33 8.54 -18.83
C ALA A 318 0.42 7.43 -18.27
N LEU A 319 0.60 7.08 -17.00
CA LEU A 319 -0.19 6.06 -16.31
C LEU A 319 -1.23 6.70 -15.39
N TRP A 320 -0.84 7.65 -14.55
CA TRP A 320 -1.72 8.20 -13.51
C TRP A 320 -2.82 9.09 -14.07
N TRP A 321 -2.49 10.01 -14.99
CA TRP A 321 -3.48 10.90 -15.58
C TRP A 321 -4.49 10.14 -16.45
N VAL A 322 -4.00 9.22 -17.27
CA VAL A 322 -4.86 8.36 -18.10
C VAL A 322 -5.78 7.52 -17.22
N SER A 323 -5.24 6.96 -16.13
CA SER A 323 -6.02 6.16 -15.18
C SER A 323 -7.05 7.00 -14.42
N ALA A 324 -6.69 8.20 -13.97
CA ALA A 324 -7.63 9.10 -13.29
C ALA A 324 -8.80 9.49 -14.20
N VAL A 325 -8.53 9.88 -15.45
CA VAL A 325 -9.58 10.18 -16.44
C VAL A 325 -10.46 8.96 -16.69
N GLY A 326 -9.86 7.78 -16.91
CA GLY A 326 -10.62 6.54 -17.14
C GLY A 326 -11.49 6.15 -15.94
N ALA A 327 -11.01 6.33 -14.72
CA ALA A 327 -11.79 6.07 -13.50
C ALA A 327 -12.96 7.05 -13.34
N ILE A 328 -12.76 8.33 -13.66
CA ILE A 328 -13.84 9.34 -13.66
C ILE A 328 -14.90 8.97 -14.71
N LEU A 329 -14.49 8.60 -15.91
CA LEU A 329 -15.41 8.19 -16.98
C LEU A 329 -16.19 6.92 -16.59
N LEU A 330 -15.53 5.92 -15.97
CA LEU A 330 -16.22 4.77 -15.40
C LEU A 330 -17.26 5.17 -14.36
N ALA A 331 -16.91 6.10 -13.45
CA ALA A 331 -17.85 6.57 -12.44
C ALA A 331 -19.06 7.28 -13.06
N VAL A 332 -18.86 8.13 -14.05
CA VAL A 332 -19.94 8.81 -14.79
C VAL A 332 -20.83 7.77 -15.47
N GLU A 333 -20.26 6.79 -16.17
CA GLU A 333 -21.02 5.73 -16.84
C GLU A 333 -21.83 4.89 -15.84
N ALA A 334 -21.18 4.41 -14.77
CA ALA A 334 -21.81 3.53 -13.79
C ALA A 334 -22.91 4.22 -12.96
N LEU A 335 -22.78 5.52 -12.67
CA LEU A 335 -23.69 6.24 -11.79
C LEU A 335 -24.80 6.98 -12.55
N PHE A 336 -24.52 7.53 -13.72
CA PHE A 336 -25.42 8.43 -14.43
C PHE A 336 -26.00 7.86 -15.72
N ARG A 337 -25.27 6.99 -16.45
CA ARG A 337 -25.75 6.38 -17.68
C ARG A 337 -26.31 4.99 -17.42
N ARG A 338 -27.65 4.90 -17.30
CA ARG A 338 -28.38 3.62 -17.18
C ARG A 338 -28.60 2.97 -18.55
N THR A 339 -27.54 2.64 -19.27
CA THR A 339 -27.71 1.93 -20.53
C THR A 339 -28.13 0.48 -20.28
N LYS A 340 -29.17 0.01 -20.97
CA LYS A 340 -29.68 -1.37 -20.85
C LYS A 340 -28.70 -2.43 -21.42
N LYS A 341 -27.65 -2.01 -22.12
CA LYS A 341 -26.72 -2.88 -22.85
C LYS A 341 -25.57 -3.43 -21.99
N GLU A 342 -25.32 -2.88 -20.79
CA GLU A 342 -24.19 -3.30 -19.97
C GLU A 342 -24.47 -4.61 -19.26
N SER A 343 -23.48 -5.52 -19.26
CA SER A 343 -23.58 -6.78 -18.55
C SER A 343 -23.64 -6.58 -17.03
N ALA A 344 -24.39 -7.46 -16.34
CA ALA A 344 -24.46 -7.42 -14.87
C ALA A 344 -23.08 -7.56 -14.21
N HIS A 345 -22.17 -8.28 -14.88
CA HIS A 345 -20.80 -8.47 -14.43
C HIS A 345 -19.98 -7.18 -14.51
N TRP A 346 -20.07 -6.42 -15.61
CA TRP A 346 -19.39 -5.15 -15.77
C TRP A 346 -19.82 -4.15 -14.68
N LYS A 347 -21.12 -4.04 -14.43
CA LYS A 347 -21.67 -3.19 -13.35
C LYS A 347 -21.14 -3.60 -11.99
N GLN A 348 -21.10 -4.91 -11.72
CA GLN A 348 -20.58 -5.42 -10.45
C GLN A 348 -19.09 -5.08 -10.28
N ALA A 349 -18.27 -5.29 -11.32
CA ALA A 349 -16.85 -4.93 -11.31
C ALA A 349 -16.66 -3.42 -11.10
N GLY A 350 -17.43 -2.58 -11.81
CA GLY A 350 -17.42 -1.13 -11.65
C GLY A 350 -17.72 -0.69 -10.21
N TYR A 351 -18.77 -1.22 -9.58
CA TYR A 351 -19.10 -0.89 -8.18
C TYR A 351 -18.02 -1.36 -7.21
N ILE A 352 -17.43 -2.54 -7.38
CA ILE A 352 -16.32 -3.01 -6.55
C ILE A 352 -15.15 -2.02 -6.62
N LEU A 353 -14.75 -1.61 -7.82
CA LEU A 353 -13.65 -0.68 -8.03
C LEU A 353 -13.93 0.72 -7.47
N LEU A 354 -15.13 1.26 -7.73
CA LEU A 354 -15.51 2.59 -7.23
C LEU A 354 -15.58 2.63 -5.70
N ILE A 355 -16.09 1.56 -5.05
CA ILE A 355 -16.10 1.45 -3.59
C ILE A 355 -14.66 1.34 -3.06
N ALA A 356 -13.79 0.52 -3.70
CA ALA A 356 -12.40 0.38 -3.29
C ALA A 356 -11.64 1.72 -3.41
N ILE A 357 -11.84 2.47 -4.50
CA ILE A 357 -11.27 3.82 -4.68
C ILE A 357 -11.80 4.76 -3.59
N ALA A 358 -13.11 4.85 -3.43
CA ALA A 358 -13.73 5.76 -2.47
C ALA A 358 -13.26 5.47 -1.03
N ALA A 359 -13.23 4.21 -0.64
CA ALA A 359 -12.81 3.81 0.71
C ALA A 359 -11.35 4.15 1.01
N ASN A 360 -10.43 3.95 0.06
CA ASN A 360 -9.01 4.23 0.28
C ASN A 360 -8.62 5.69 0.03
N TYR A 361 -9.45 6.47 -0.68
CA TYR A 361 -9.12 7.84 -1.06
C TYR A 361 -9.87 8.91 -0.24
N LEU A 362 -11.20 8.77 -0.07
CA LEU A 362 -12.01 9.82 0.58
C LEU A 362 -11.59 10.14 2.02
N PRO A 363 -11.15 9.18 2.87
CA PRO A 363 -10.73 9.53 4.22
C PRO A 363 -9.60 10.57 4.29
N TRP A 364 -8.77 10.66 3.26
CA TRP A 364 -7.69 11.64 3.20
C TRP A 364 -8.16 13.08 3.11
N THR A 365 -9.42 13.32 2.67
CA THR A 365 -10.04 14.65 2.68
C THR A 365 -10.21 15.22 4.10
N LEU A 366 -10.22 14.34 5.11
CA LEU A 366 -10.42 14.67 6.52
C LEU A 366 -9.11 14.77 7.31
N VAL A 367 -7.96 14.50 6.67
CA VAL A 367 -6.65 14.51 7.33
C VAL A 367 -6.04 15.92 7.28
N PRO A 368 -5.95 16.65 8.41
CA PRO A 368 -5.52 18.05 8.42
C PRO A 368 -4.00 18.23 8.40
N ARG A 369 -3.22 17.16 8.68
CA ARG A 369 -1.76 17.21 8.76
C ARG A 369 -1.08 17.17 7.40
N CYS A 370 0.23 17.38 7.39
CA CYS A 370 1.10 17.18 6.25
C CYS A 370 0.88 15.78 5.63
N THR A 371 0.58 15.74 4.35
CA THR A 371 0.39 14.52 3.56
C THR A 371 1.28 14.53 2.32
N PHE A 372 1.45 13.36 1.70
CA PHE A 372 2.37 13.16 0.59
C PHE A 372 1.74 12.33 -0.50
N GLN A 373 2.21 12.44 -1.73
CA GLN A 373 1.73 11.70 -2.88
C GLN A 373 1.72 10.17 -2.66
N TYR A 374 2.67 9.62 -1.92
CA TYR A 374 2.73 8.17 -1.66
C TYR A 374 1.54 7.65 -0.82
N HIS A 375 0.78 8.50 -0.15
CA HIS A 375 -0.47 8.06 0.48
C HIS A 375 -1.51 7.60 -0.54
N PHE A 376 -1.42 8.03 -1.80
CA PHE A 376 -2.26 7.55 -2.89
C PHE A 376 -1.90 6.13 -3.35
N PHE A 377 -0.78 5.57 -2.91
CA PHE A 377 -0.30 4.25 -3.28
C PHE A 377 -1.32 3.14 -3.02
N THR A 378 -2.10 3.22 -1.93
CA THR A 378 -3.16 2.25 -1.63
C THR A 378 -4.41 2.39 -2.50
N THR A 379 -4.62 3.53 -3.14
CA THR A 379 -5.76 3.82 -4.01
C THR A 379 -5.45 3.56 -5.48
N PHE A 380 -4.24 3.93 -5.90
CA PHE A 380 -3.82 3.98 -7.29
C PHE A 380 -4.06 2.69 -8.09
N PRO A 381 -3.77 1.46 -7.59
CA PRO A 381 -4.02 0.23 -8.33
C PRO A 381 -5.49 0.07 -8.74
N PHE A 382 -6.43 0.48 -7.89
CA PHE A 382 -7.86 0.42 -8.20
C PHE A 382 -8.28 1.46 -9.25
N VAL A 383 -7.61 2.61 -9.28
CA VAL A 383 -7.79 3.64 -10.32
C VAL A 383 -7.34 3.10 -11.69
N VAL A 384 -6.22 2.37 -11.75
CA VAL A 384 -5.75 1.67 -12.96
C VAL A 384 -6.78 0.64 -13.43
N LEU A 385 -7.27 -0.20 -12.51
CA LEU A 385 -8.30 -1.21 -12.86
C LEU A 385 -9.59 -0.56 -13.35
N ALA A 386 -10.00 0.55 -12.76
CA ALA A 386 -11.19 1.28 -13.18
C ALA A 386 -11.04 1.83 -14.61
N ALA A 387 -9.88 2.39 -14.96
CA ALA A 387 -9.59 2.86 -16.30
C ALA A 387 -9.56 1.71 -17.33
N ILE A 388 -8.98 0.56 -16.97
CA ILE A 388 -8.96 -0.60 -17.85
C ILE A 388 -10.37 -1.18 -18.04
N LEU A 389 -11.21 -1.19 -17.01
CA LEU A 389 -12.61 -1.63 -17.13
C LEU A 389 -13.40 -0.70 -18.06
N PHE A 390 -13.16 0.62 -17.97
CA PHE A 390 -13.75 1.57 -18.91
C PHE A 390 -13.23 1.36 -20.34
N LEU A 391 -11.92 1.16 -20.52
CA LEU A 391 -11.33 0.84 -21.82
C LEU A 391 -11.91 -0.45 -22.42
N GLN A 392 -12.14 -1.48 -21.59
CA GLN A 392 -12.84 -2.71 -22.01
C GLN A 392 -14.20 -2.40 -22.59
N HIS A 393 -14.98 -1.55 -21.91
CA HIS A 393 -16.31 -1.15 -22.38
C HIS A 393 -16.24 -0.45 -23.74
N MET A 394 -15.29 0.47 -23.93
CA MET A 394 -15.07 1.17 -25.18
C MET A 394 -14.60 0.23 -26.32
N GLU A 395 -13.78 -0.78 -26.00
CA GLU A 395 -13.42 -1.82 -26.98
C GLU A 395 -14.63 -2.67 -27.39
N GLU A 396 -15.43 -3.10 -26.44
CA GLU A 396 -16.61 -3.96 -26.67
C GLU A 396 -17.75 -3.21 -27.40
N SER A 397 -17.86 -1.90 -27.23
CA SER A 397 -18.79 -1.04 -27.98
C SER A 397 -18.30 -0.68 -29.38
N GLY A 398 -17.04 -0.98 -29.70
CA GLY A 398 -16.43 -0.65 -30.99
C GLY A 398 -16.00 0.81 -31.15
N GLU A 399 -16.03 1.59 -30.07
CA GLU A 399 -15.65 3.00 -30.06
C GLU A 399 -14.13 3.18 -30.06
N VAL A 400 -13.39 2.20 -29.53
CA VAL A 400 -11.94 2.21 -29.42
C VAL A 400 -11.33 0.92 -29.98
N SER A 401 -10.25 1.03 -30.74
CA SER A 401 -9.50 -0.13 -31.23
C SER A 401 -8.76 -0.85 -30.12
N GLY A 402 -8.76 -2.18 -30.13
CA GLY A 402 -7.98 -2.99 -29.21
C GLY A 402 -6.46 -2.75 -29.22
N ARG A 403 -5.95 -1.92 -30.16
CA ARG A 403 -4.55 -1.49 -30.19
C ARG A 403 -4.24 -0.43 -29.12
N VAL A 404 -5.22 0.33 -28.65
CA VAL A 404 -5.04 1.44 -27.71
C VAL A 404 -4.40 0.96 -26.39
N LYS A 405 -4.78 -0.20 -25.87
CA LYS A 405 -4.17 -0.79 -24.67
C LYS A 405 -2.66 -1.03 -24.82
N TRP A 406 -2.21 -1.45 -25.99
CA TRP A 406 -0.78 -1.70 -26.28
C TRP A 406 -0.02 -0.40 -26.49
N ILE A 407 -0.65 0.62 -27.09
CA ILE A 407 -0.09 1.97 -27.19
C ILE A 407 0.10 2.53 -25.77
N TRP A 408 -0.92 2.42 -24.92
CA TRP A 408 -0.82 2.87 -23.52
C TRP A 408 0.32 2.18 -22.78
N LEU A 409 0.41 0.85 -22.88
CA LEU A 409 1.51 0.08 -22.28
C LEU A 409 2.89 0.53 -22.80
N SER A 410 3.02 0.76 -24.11
CA SER A 410 4.29 1.21 -24.72
C SER A 410 4.70 2.60 -24.24
N VAL A 411 3.75 3.53 -24.11
CA VAL A 411 4.01 4.88 -23.59
C VAL A 411 4.41 4.82 -22.12
N ALA A 412 3.72 4.00 -21.31
CA ALA A 412 4.07 3.78 -19.90
C ALA A 412 5.47 3.17 -19.75
N ALA A 413 5.82 2.19 -20.59
CA ALA A 413 7.15 1.58 -20.61
C ALA A 413 8.25 2.58 -21.00
N ALA A 414 8.01 3.38 -22.03
CA ALA A 414 8.95 4.44 -22.47
C ALA A 414 9.17 5.47 -21.34
N TYR A 415 8.10 5.89 -20.67
CA TYR A 415 8.20 6.80 -19.53
C TYR A 415 8.97 6.16 -18.36
N PHE A 416 8.71 4.90 -18.03
CA PHE A 416 9.43 4.18 -16.99
C PHE A 416 10.93 4.11 -17.28
N ILE A 417 11.31 3.77 -18.52
CA ILE A 417 12.73 3.73 -18.95
C ILE A 417 13.37 5.11 -18.79
N LEU A 418 12.68 6.17 -19.22
CA LEU A 418 13.13 7.53 -19.08
C LEU A 418 13.34 7.94 -17.61
N MET A 419 12.43 7.56 -16.72
CA MET A 419 12.49 7.90 -15.29
C MET A 419 13.39 6.96 -14.48
N TYR A 420 13.79 5.82 -15.04
CA TYR A 420 14.49 4.77 -14.30
C TYR A 420 15.77 5.25 -13.57
N PRO A 421 16.65 6.08 -14.15
CA PRO A 421 17.81 6.59 -13.40
C PRO A 421 17.41 7.41 -12.17
N ALA A 422 16.39 8.27 -12.28
CA ALA A 422 15.92 9.11 -11.19
C ALA A 422 15.15 8.33 -10.12
N ALA A 423 14.58 7.17 -10.45
CA ALA A 423 13.85 6.31 -9.52
C ALA A 423 14.73 5.20 -8.90
N SER A 424 15.85 4.84 -9.55
CA SER A 424 16.66 3.68 -9.16
C SER A 424 17.85 4.00 -8.27
N GLY A 425 18.32 5.23 -8.24
CA GLY A 425 19.57 5.62 -7.60
C GLY A 425 20.80 5.50 -8.51
N LEU A 426 20.62 5.14 -9.79
CA LEU A 426 21.74 5.10 -10.72
C LEU A 426 22.36 6.48 -10.91
N PRO A 427 23.69 6.58 -10.99
CA PRO A 427 24.35 7.82 -11.34
C PRO A 427 23.95 8.30 -12.74
N MET A 428 23.52 9.56 -12.83
CA MET A 428 23.12 10.18 -14.09
C MET A 428 23.81 11.55 -14.29
N PRO A 429 24.00 12.02 -15.53
CA PRO A 429 24.49 13.35 -15.80
C PRO A 429 23.56 14.42 -15.18
N ARG A 430 24.13 15.49 -14.64
CA ARG A 430 23.34 16.59 -14.07
C ARG A 430 22.41 17.22 -15.10
N LEU A 431 22.88 17.38 -16.34
CA LEU A 431 22.05 17.86 -17.47
C LEU A 431 20.80 16.98 -17.70
N TYR A 432 20.94 15.65 -17.55
CA TYR A 432 19.81 14.74 -17.69
C TYR A 432 18.82 14.89 -16.52
N ALA A 433 19.31 15.07 -15.31
CA ALA A 433 18.47 15.34 -14.15
C ALA A 433 17.70 16.67 -14.31
N GLN A 434 18.36 17.72 -14.82
CA GLN A 434 17.73 19.00 -15.17
C GLN A 434 16.65 18.82 -16.24
N PHE A 435 16.92 18.03 -17.28
CA PHE A 435 15.91 17.70 -18.29
C PHE A 435 14.68 17.06 -17.66
N LEU A 436 14.87 16.06 -16.78
CA LEU A 436 13.75 15.41 -16.08
C LEU A 436 12.97 16.41 -15.19
N GLU A 437 13.65 17.32 -14.51
CA GLU A 437 13.05 18.31 -13.61
C GLU A 437 12.20 19.35 -14.35
N TYR A 438 12.71 19.88 -15.46
CA TYR A 438 12.11 21.05 -16.10
C TYR A 438 11.27 20.74 -17.33
N VAL A 439 11.47 19.58 -17.96
CA VAL A 439 10.79 19.25 -19.22
C VAL A 439 9.63 18.27 -19.00
N LEU A 440 9.75 17.37 -18.05
CA LEU A 440 8.68 16.39 -17.81
C LEU A 440 7.61 16.97 -16.86
N PRO A 441 6.33 16.73 -17.16
CA PRO A 441 5.23 17.20 -16.32
C PRO A 441 5.03 16.31 -15.07
N CYS A 442 6.08 16.06 -14.31
CA CYS A 442 6.08 15.16 -13.17
C CYS A 442 6.29 15.89 -11.82
N GLY A 443 6.05 17.21 -11.80
CA GLY A 443 6.26 18.05 -10.64
C GLY A 443 7.74 18.23 -10.29
N GLN A 444 7.99 18.80 -9.15
CA GLN A 444 9.36 19.06 -8.68
C GLN A 444 10.02 17.74 -8.26
N LEU A 445 10.84 17.15 -9.14
CA LEU A 445 11.55 15.90 -8.88
C LEU A 445 12.69 16.07 -7.87
N PHE A 446 13.42 17.16 -7.97
CA PHE A 446 14.64 17.40 -7.22
C PHE A 446 14.61 18.74 -6.45
N PHE A 447 13.50 19.48 -6.52
CA PHE A 447 13.30 20.77 -5.82
C PHE A 447 14.43 21.78 -6.02
N GLY A 448 14.98 21.83 -7.25
CA GLY A 448 16.07 22.76 -7.57
C GLY A 448 17.45 22.34 -7.04
N ALA A 449 17.60 21.08 -6.56
CA ALA A 449 18.90 20.57 -6.11
C ALA A 449 19.85 20.18 -7.27
N VAL A 450 19.38 20.24 -8.54
CA VAL A 450 20.12 19.91 -9.75
C VAL A 450 20.48 21.12 -10.59
#